data_8168fb5ade6420a215c81ad85d871f7c
#
_entry.id   8168fb5ade6420a215c81ad85d871f7c
#
_cell.length_a   1.000
_cell.length_b   1.000
_cell.length_c   1.000
_cell.angle_alpha   90.00
_cell.angle_beta   90.00
_cell.angle_gamma   90.00
#
_symmetry.space_group_name_H-M   'P 1'
#
loop_
_entity.id
_entity.type
_entity.pdbx_description
1 polymer ?
#
loop_
_entity_poly.entity_id
_entity_poly.type
_entity_poly.pdbx_seq_one_letter_code
_entity_poly.pdbx_strand_id
1 'polypeptide(L)'
;MKILIVDDEEALRGFLAKELEARGCEVLQTHSGDGGLDIYKKNGPFAFVLSDYRFVSGTKIKDGVQLVTAIHEMNPSQRMAIMTAVPNEAREKLPKALQNLPVLVKPFKVEQLLRLLREPVLPL
;
A
#
# COMPACT_ATOMS: atom_id res chain seq x y z
N MET A 1 -4.84 -0.07 -14.89
CA MET A 1 -4.74 -0.51 -13.49
C MET A 1 -5.31 0.54 -12.56
N LYS A 2 -6.04 0.13 -11.57
CA LYS A 2 -6.54 1.01 -10.52
C LYS A 2 -5.71 0.78 -9.25
N ILE A 3 -5.09 1.84 -8.73
CA ILE A 3 -4.13 1.74 -7.62
C ILE A 3 -4.54 2.68 -6.50
N LEU A 4 -4.45 2.20 -5.26
CA LEU A 4 -4.65 3.01 -4.07
C LEU A 4 -3.31 3.28 -3.41
N ILE A 5 -3.01 4.56 -3.13
CA ILE A 5 -1.81 4.97 -2.42
C ILE A 5 -2.21 5.64 -1.11
N VAL A 6 -1.67 5.14 0.00
CA VAL A 6 -1.94 5.68 1.33
C VAL A 6 -0.60 6.08 1.95
N ASP A 7 -0.36 7.37 2.07
CA ASP A 7 0.89 7.92 2.61
C ASP A 7 0.62 9.34 3.11
N ASP A 8 1.03 9.65 4.33
CA ASP A 8 0.87 10.99 4.89
C ASP A 8 1.93 11.98 4.39
N GLU A 9 2.96 11.51 3.70
CA GLU A 9 3.95 12.36 3.06
C GLU A 9 3.44 12.82 1.70
N GLU A 10 2.91 14.02 1.65
CA GLU A 10 2.24 14.55 0.46
C GLU A 10 3.16 14.56 -0.78
N ALA A 11 4.42 14.96 -0.60
CA ALA A 11 5.35 15.06 -1.73
C ALA A 11 5.61 13.71 -2.39
N LEU A 12 5.88 12.67 -1.59
CA LEU A 12 6.10 11.33 -2.13
C LEU A 12 4.82 10.76 -2.74
N ARG A 13 3.71 10.91 -2.05
CA ARG A 13 2.42 10.42 -2.54
C ARG A 13 2.06 11.04 -3.89
N GLY A 14 2.19 12.36 -4.00
CA GLY A 14 1.91 13.07 -5.25
C GLY A 14 2.86 12.68 -6.38
N PHE A 15 4.13 12.50 -6.06
CA PHE A 15 5.12 12.05 -7.04
C PHE A 15 4.77 10.66 -7.59
N LEU A 16 4.48 9.72 -6.70
CA LEU A 16 4.11 8.36 -7.12
C LEU A 16 2.83 8.35 -7.95
N ALA A 17 1.84 9.13 -7.54
CA ALA A 17 0.58 9.22 -8.28
C ALA A 17 0.81 9.71 -9.70
N LYS A 18 1.61 10.76 -9.87
CA LYS A 18 1.94 11.29 -11.20
C LYS A 18 2.67 10.28 -12.08
N GLU A 19 3.63 9.57 -11.48
CA GLU A 19 4.38 8.55 -12.22
C GLU A 19 3.49 7.42 -12.71
N LEU A 20 2.56 6.99 -11.88
CA LEU A 20 1.64 5.92 -12.24
C LEU A 20 0.58 6.39 -13.24
N GLU A 21 0.05 7.59 -13.05
CA GLU A 21 -0.92 8.17 -13.98
C GLU A 21 -0.33 8.37 -15.37
N ALA A 22 0.95 8.77 -15.44
CA ALA A 22 1.66 8.91 -16.71
C ALA A 22 1.74 7.58 -17.47
N ARG A 23 1.59 6.46 -16.78
CA ARG A 23 1.62 5.11 -17.36
C ARG A 23 0.23 4.52 -17.57
N GLY A 24 -0.81 5.36 -17.46
CA GLY A 24 -2.19 4.94 -17.72
C GLY A 24 -2.92 4.36 -16.54
N CYS A 25 -2.38 4.46 -15.33
CA CYS A 25 -3.06 3.98 -14.13
C CYS A 25 -4.08 5.01 -13.63
N GLU A 26 -5.20 4.52 -13.10
CA GLU A 26 -6.11 5.33 -12.30
C GLU A 26 -5.62 5.26 -10.85
N VAL A 27 -5.36 6.41 -10.23
CA VAL A 27 -4.81 6.45 -8.88
C VAL A 27 -5.77 7.16 -7.94
N LEU A 28 -6.15 6.48 -6.86
CA LEU A 28 -6.82 7.09 -5.73
C LEU A 28 -5.79 7.22 -4.61
N GLN A 29 -5.83 8.32 -3.88
CA GLN A 29 -4.82 8.57 -2.86
C GLN A 29 -5.41 9.23 -1.63
N THR A 30 -4.81 8.96 -0.48
CA THR A 30 -5.19 9.57 0.78
C THR A 30 -3.99 9.61 1.72
N HIS A 31 -4.10 10.43 2.75
CA HIS A 31 -3.01 10.66 3.70
C HIS A 31 -3.13 9.82 4.99
N SER A 32 -4.22 9.09 5.20
CA SER A 32 -4.45 8.36 6.45
C SER A 32 -4.92 6.93 6.23
N GLY A 33 -4.67 6.10 7.23
CA GLY A 33 -5.15 4.73 7.23
C GLY A 33 -6.68 4.65 7.26
N ASP A 34 -7.34 5.53 8.01
CA ASP A 34 -8.80 5.58 8.02
C ASP A 34 -9.35 5.94 6.64
N GLY A 35 -8.75 6.94 5.99
CA GLY A 35 -9.12 7.31 4.62
C GLY A 35 -8.87 6.18 3.64
N GLY A 36 -7.77 5.47 3.79
CA GLY A 36 -7.45 4.31 2.96
C GLY A 36 -8.49 3.22 3.06
N LEU A 37 -8.90 2.90 4.28
CA LEU A 37 -9.93 1.87 4.49
C LEU A 37 -11.28 2.31 3.92
N ASP A 38 -11.66 3.57 4.11
CA ASP A 38 -12.90 4.10 3.54
C ASP A 38 -12.91 4.03 2.01
N ILE A 39 -11.81 4.44 1.38
CA ILE A 39 -11.68 4.37 -0.07
C ILE A 39 -11.77 2.92 -0.54
N TYR A 40 -11.11 2.01 0.17
CA TYR A 40 -11.15 0.60 -0.21
C TYR A 40 -12.57 0.03 -0.14
N LYS A 41 -13.30 0.34 0.91
CA LYS A 41 -14.69 -0.13 1.06
C LYS A 41 -15.60 0.37 -0.04
N LYS A 42 -15.38 1.60 -0.51
CA LYS A 42 -16.23 2.23 -1.52
C LYS A 42 -15.83 1.90 -2.95
N ASN A 43 -14.54 1.70 -3.19
CA ASN A 43 -13.99 1.62 -4.55
C ASN A 43 -13.19 0.34 -4.84
N GLY A 44 -12.99 -0.51 -3.85
CA GLY A 44 -12.23 -1.74 -4.04
C GLY A 44 -13.00 -2.80 -4.82
N PRO A 45 -12.33 -3.84 -5.30
CA PRO A 45 -10.90 -4.07 -5.14
C PRO A 45 -10.06 -3.20 -6.08
N PHE A 46 -8.75 -3.15 -5.81
CA PHE A 46 -7.77 -2.44 -6.62
C PHE A 46 -6.81 -3.45 -7.26
N ALA A 47 -6.16 -3.04 -8.35
CA ALA A 47 -5.07 -3.84 -8.89
C ALA A 47 -3.92 -3.93 -7.89
N PHE A 48 -3.69 -2.85 -7.13
CA PHE A 48 -2.64 -2.82 -6.10
C PHE A 48 -2.96 -1.77 -5.04
N VAL A 49 -2.62 -2.06 -3.79
CA VAL A 49 -2.69 -1.11 -2.67
C VAL A 49 -1.29 -0.90 -2.13
N LEU A 50 -0.84 0.35 -2.11
CA LEU A 50 0.47 0.73 -1.61
C LEU A 50 0.29 1.61 -0.39
N SER A 51 0.79 1.17 0.77
CA SER A 51 0.59 1.87 2.03
C SER A 51 1.90 2.18 2.72
N ASP A 52 2.01 3.41 3.22
CA ASP A 52 3.06 3.74 4.17
C ASP A 52 2.87 2.89 5.44
N TYR A 53 3.96 2.63 6.14
CA TYR A 53 3.91 1.89 7.39
C TYR A 53 3.41 2.75 8.55
N ARG A 54 3.94 3.97 8.67
CA ARG A 54 3.62 4.85 9.79
C ARG A 54 2.77 6.02 9.34
N PHE A 55 1.67 6.27 10.04
CA PHE A 55 0.84 7.44 9.85
C PHE A 55 0.98 8.36 11.06
N VAL A 56 1.15 9.65 10.80
CA VAL A 56 1.24 10.66 11.87
C VAL A 56 -0.11 10.87 12.50
N SER A 57 -1.17 10.78 11.71
CA SER A 57 -2.54 10.96 12.19
C SER A 57 -3.38 9.75 11.85
N GLY A 58 -4.24 9.36 12.77
CA GLY A 58 -5.16 8.26 12.57
C GLY A 58 -5.89 8.00 13.85
N THR A 59 -7.18 7.74 13.76
CA THR A 59 -8.00 7.47 14.93
C THR A 59 -8.18 5.98 15.18
N LYS A 60 -8.48 5.22 14.13
CA LYS A 60 -8.69 3.77 14.22
C LYS A 60 -7.56 2.98 13.61
N ILE A 61 -7.19 3.33 12.39
CA ILE A 61 -6.08 2.68 11.67
C ILE A 61 -4.83 3.50 11.94
N LYS A 62 -3.93 2.96 12.76
CA LYS A 62 -2.77 3.70 13.26
C LYS A 62 -1.52 3.51 12.44
N ASP A 63 -1.40 2.40 11.70
CA ASP A 63 -0.25 2.14 10.85
C ASP A 63 -0.65 1.29 9.63
N GLY A 64 0.31 1.12 8.72
CA GLY A 64 0.08 0.37 7.49
C GLY A 64 -0.18 -1.11 7.72
N VAL A 65 0.36 -1.68 8.79
CA VAL A 65 0.10 -3.10 9.12
C VAL A 65 -1.38 -3.27 9.46
N GLN A 66 -1.95 -2.36 10.25
CA GLN A 66 -3.37 -2.42 10.57
C GLN A 66 -4.22 -2.26 9.31
N LEU A 67 -3.82 -1.36 8.41
CA LEU A 67 -4.57 -1.14 7.17
C LEU A 67 -4.56 -2.37 6.27
N VAL A 68 -3.39 -2.95 5.98
CA VAL A 68 -3.31 -4.11 5.09
C VAL A 68 -3.99 -5.33 5.72
N THR A 69 -3.95 -5.45 7.05
CA THR A 69 -4.63 -6.53 7.76
C THR A 69 -6.14 -6.41 7.57
N ALA A 70 -6.69 -5.21 7.75
CA ALA A 70 -8.12 -4.97 7.58
C ALA A 70 -8.56 -5.24 6.14
N ILE A 71 -7.77 -4.80 5.15
CA ILE A 71 -8.07 -5.05 3.74
C ILE A 71 -8.01 -6.55 3.43
N HIS A 72 -6.99 -7.23 3.95
CA HIS A 72 -6.84 -8.68 3.73
C HIS A 72 -8.04 -9.46 4.28
N GLU A 73 -8.58 -9.04 5.41
CA GLU A 73 -9.78 -9.68 5.99
C GLU A 73 -11.00 -9.53 5.07
N MET A 74 -11.11 -8.38 4.39
CA MET A 74 -12.20 -8.15 3.43
C MET A 74 -11.97 -8.86 2.10
N ASN A 75 -10.73 -8.93 1.65
CA ASN A 75 -10.37 -9.49 0.36
C ASN A 75 -8.97 -10.12 0.42
N PRO A 76 -8.88 -11.42 0.73
CA PRO A 76 -7.57 -12.09 0.83
C PRO A 76 -6.75 -12.08 -0.45
N SER A 77 -7.38 -11.85 -1.60
CA SER A 77 -6.69 -11.82 -2.89
C SER A 77 -6.12 -10.47 -3.26
N GLN A 78 -6.38 -9.42 -2.44
CA GLN A 78 -5.92 -8.08 -2.74
C GLN A 78 -4.38 -8.01 -2.70
N ARG A 79 -3.78 -7.56 -3.80
CA ARG A 79 -2.33 -7.35 -3.87
C ARG A 79 -1.97 -6.04 -3.18
N MET A 80 -0.97 -6.09 -2.30
CA MET A 80 -0.59 -4.95 -1.48
C MET A 80 0.91 -4.94 -1.21
N ALA A 81 1.43 -3.78 -0.84
CA ALA A 81 2.79 -3.62 -0.32
C ALA A 81 2.81 -2.52 0.73
N ILE A 82 3.80 -2.59 1.62
CA ILE A 82 4.09 -1.55 2.60
C ILE A 82 5.37 -0.84 2.19
N MET A 83 5.41 0.49 2.35
CA MET A 83 6.60 1.31 2.18
C MET A 83 7.10 1.73 3.56
N THR A 84 8.40 1.60 3.81
CA THR A 84 8.94 2.01 5.12
C THR A 84 10.45 2.16 5.09
N ALA A 85 10.98 3.04 5.96
CA ALA A 85 12.41 3.14 6.23
C ALA A 85 12.87 2.10 7.27
N VAL A 86 11.91 1.39 7.92
CA VAL A 86 12.20 0.40 8.97
C VAL A 86 11.57 -0.95 8.63
N PRO A 87 12.08 -1.63 7.58
CA PRO A 87 11.43 -2.83 7.05
C PRO A 87 11.34 -3.98 8.05
N ASN A 88 12.34 -4.16 8.90
CA ASN A 88 12.32 -5.26 9.87
C ASN A 88 11.21 -5.06 10.91
N GLU A 89 11.03 -3.84 11.38
CA GLU A 89 9.96 -3.53 12.33
C GLU A 89 8.59 -3.81 11.72
N ALA A 90 8.36 -3.35 10.50
CA ALA A 90 7.09 -3.58 9.81
C ALA A 90 6.84 -5.07 9.60
N ARG A 91 7.88 -5.80 9.17
CA ARG A 91 7.77 -7.24 8.92
C ARG A 91 7.41 -8.01 10.18
N GLU A 92 8.01 -7.66 11.32
CA GLU A 92 7.72 -8.32 12.60
C GLU A 92 6.28 -8.12 13.03
N LYS A 93 5.67 -6.98 12.70
CA LYS A 93 4.29 -6.70 13.08
C LYS A 93 3.25 -7.33 12.16
N LEU A 94 3.66 -7.78 10.98
CA LEU A 94 2.72 -8.41 10.05
C LEU A 94 2.20 -9.73 10.61
N PRO A 95 0.89 -9.98 10.52
CA PRO A 95 0.35 -11.27 10.93
C PRO A 95 0.90 -12.38 10.06
N LYS A 96 0.82 -13.61 10.55
CA LYS A 96 1.37 -14.79 9.86
C LYS A 96 0.86 -14.89 8.42
N ALA A 97 -0.41 -14.61 8.20
CA ALA A 97 -1.02 -14.68 6.87
C ALA A 97 -0.42 -13.67 5.88
N LEU A 98 0.25 -12.61 6.37
CA LEU A 98 0.83 -11.56 5.55
C LEU A 98 2.37 -11.51 5.62
N GLN A 99 3.01 -12.57 6.08
CA GLN A 99 4.47 -12.59 6.21
C GLN A 99 5.21 -12.44 4.87
N ASN A 100 4.56 -12.79 3.76
CA ASN A 100 5.16 -12.65 2.44
C ASN A 100 4.77 -11.37 1.72
N LEU A 101 4.04 -10.47 2.38
CA LEU A 101 3.67 -9.20 1.79
C LEU A 101 4.92 -8.38 1.45
N PRO A 102 5.02 -7.85 0.21
CA PRO A 102 6.19 -7.06 -0.16
C PRO A 102 6.35 -5.80 0.71
N VAL A 103 7.59 -5.52 1.06
CA VAL A 103 7.95 -4.30 1.80
C VAL A 103 9.00 -3.55 0.97
N LEU A 104 8.64 -2.34 0.53
CA LEU A 104 9.54 -1.45 -0.18
C LEU A 104 10.29 -0.59 0.83
N VAL A 105 11.62 -0.62 0.78
CA VAL A 105 12.46 0.14 1.70
C VAL A 105 12.65 1.56 1.17
N LYS A 106 12.26 2.56 1.96
CA LYS A 106 12.45 3.97 1.63
C LYS A 106 13.91 4.39 1.90
N PRO A 107 14.54 5.18 1.03
CA PRO A 107 14.02 5.59 -0.28
C PRO A 107 14.13 4.47 -1.31
N PHE A 108 13.16 4.38 -2.21
CA PHE A 108 13.19 3.39 -3.29
C PHE A 108 13.07 4.10 -4.64
N LYS A 109 13.46 3.39 -5.70
CA LYS A 109 13.31 3.88 -7.07
C LYS A 109 11.94 3.49 -7.60
N VAL A 110 11.38 4.32 -8.47
CA VAL A 110 10.08 4.03 -9.11
C VAL A 110 10.10 2.67 -9.79
N GLU A 111 11.23 2.28 -10.38
CA GLU A 111 11.39 0.99 -11.04
C GLU A 111 11.13 -0.19 -10.11
N GLN A 112 11.45 -0.05 -8.83
CA GLN A 112 11.17 -1.11 -7.84
C GLN A 112 9.66 -1.28 -7.63
N LEU A 113 8.93 -0.16 -7.56
CA LEU A 113 7.47 -0.20 -7.47
C LEU A 113 6.87 -0.78 -8.75
N LEU A 114 7.32 -0.32 -9.91
CA LEU A 114 6.81 -0.80 -11.19
C LEU A 114 7.03 -2.30 -11.36
N ARG A 115 8.14 -2.83 -10.85
CA ARG A 115 8.41 -4.26 -10.86
C ARG A 115 7.35 -5.01 -10.05
N LEU A 116 7.04 -4.53 -8.83
CA LEU A 116 6.01 -5.16 -8.00
C LEU A 116 4.66 -5.18 -8.70
N LEU A 117 4.30 -4.11 -9.38
CA LEU A 117 3.02 -4.03 -10.07
C LEU A 117 2.91 -5.04 -11.21
N ARG A 118 4.04 -5.40 -11.83
CA ARG A 118 4.09 -6.32 -12.97
C ARG A 118 4.28 -7.78 -12.58
N GLU A 119 4.76 -8.03 -11.37
CA GLU A 119 4.98 -9.41 -10.95
C GLU A 119 3.67 -10.17 -10.88
N PRO A 120 3.60 -11.35 -11.52
CA PRO A 120 2.42 -12.19 -11.36
C PRO A 120 2.34 -12.72 -9.95
N VAL A 121 1.13 -12.95 -9.46
CA VAL A 121 0.94 -13.71 -8.22
C VAL A 121 1.38 -15.13 -8.54
N LEU A 122 2.48 -15.56 -7.91
CA LEU A 122 2.95 -16.93 -8.10
C LEU A 122 2.00 -17.87 -7.35
N PRO A 123 1.36 -18.79 -8.06
CA PRO A 123 0.62 -19.84 -7.37
C PRO A 123 1.63 -20.72 -6.64
N LEU A 124 1.34 -20.99 -5.42
CA LEU A 124 2.14 -21.91 -4.63
C LEU A 124 1.71 -23.34 -4.89
#